data_9c6c729eeca6e1d76182bc4de961f1c4
#
_entry.id   9c6c729eeca6e1d76182bc4de961f1c4
#
_cell.length_a   1.000
_cell.length_b   1.000
_cell.length_c   1.000
_cell.angle_alpha   90.00
_cell.angle_beta   90.00
_cell.angle_gamma   90.00
#
_symmetry.space_group_name_H-M   'P 1'
#
loop_
_entity.id
_entity.type
_entity.pdbx_description
1 polymer ?
#
loop_
_entity_poly.entity_id
_entity_poly.type
_entity_poly.pdbx_seq_one_letter_code
_entity_poly.pdbx_strand_id
1 'polypeptide(L)'
;GYKLGGIGWYRKTFSVNETIAKGRVYLKFDGSYMETEVFVNGHSLGVHPNGYTSFTFDVTKYLKVGEENTIAIKVTNKIPSSRWYSGSGIYRSLQLVFTPAVHLADNGIVMKTPDLSQTAQSGTGSQVHVTAKVYNQSGNASQIRVKSILYERKEDGSLGQKAAESELSQPVDVKSGEQVPVNQQFSIVKPKLWSPDNPTLYVLRTELYQNGQKIQTVDQETGFRYTSFNSETGFSLNG
;
A
#
# COMPACT_ATOMS: atom_id res chain seq x y z
N GLY A 1 28.47 -17.99 -14.68
CA GLY A 1 29.06 -17.57 -13.41
C GLY A 1 28.19 -17.96 -12.23
N TYR A 2 28.79 -18.54 -11.21
CA TYR A 2 28.06 -18.87 -9.98
C TYR A 2 27.70 -17.59 -9.23
N LYS A 3 26.44 -17.43 -8.83
CA LYS A 3 26.07 -16.41 -7.85
C LYS A 3 26.35 -16.94 -6.45
N LEU A 4 27.07 -16.15 -5.67
CA LEU A 4 27.37 -16.50 -4.29
C LEU A 4 26.10 -16.36 -3.45
N GLY A 5 25.74 -17.40 -2.72
CA GLY A 5 24.77 -17.35 -1.63
C GLY A 5 25.46 -17.24 -0.29
N GLY A 6 24.71 -17.29 0.79
CA GLY A 6 25.21 -17.23 2.15
C GLY A 6 24.41 -16.28 3.03
N ILE A 7 25.06 -15.72 4.03
CA ILE A 7 24.45 -14.79 4.99
C ILE A 7 25.02 -13.39 4.75
N GLY A 8 24.10 -12.44 4.50
CA GLY A 8 24.42 -11.01 4.42
C GLY A 8 23.81 -10.23 5.58
N TRP A 9 24.55 -9.25 6.10
CA TRP A 9 24.08 -8.34 7.13
C TRP A 9 24.05 -6.91 6.62
N TYR A 10 22.93 -6.21 6.90
CA TYR A 10 22.74 -4.79 6.65
C TYR A 10 22.53 -4.08 7.97
N ARG A 11 23.09 -2.88 8.11
CA ARG A 11 22.90 -2.04 9.31
C ARG A 11 22.68 -0.60 8.90
N LYS A 12 21.74 0.07 9.56
CA LYS A 12 21.49 1.51 9.40
C LYS A 12 21.02 2.11 10.72
N THR A 13 21.44 3.35 10.99
CA THR A 13 20.93 4.15 12.11
C THR A 13 20.01 5.25 11.62
N PHE A 14 19.09 5.67 12.49
CA PHE A 14 18.11 6.71 12.24
C PHE A 14 17.57 7.26 13.57
N SER A 15 16.97 8.46 13.54
CA SER A 15 16.33 9.07 14.70
C SER A 15 14.84 9.25 14.47
N VAL A 16 14.06 9.15 15.55
CA VAL A 16 12.62 9.37 15.57
C VAL A 16 12.31 10.46 16.57
N ASN A 17 11.59 11.50 16.15
CA ASN A 17 11.16 12.58 17.04
C ASN A 17 9.82 12.26 17.72
N GLU A 18 9.45 13.06 18.73
CA GLU A 18 8.21 12.88 19.50
C GLU A 18 6.93 12.96 18.65
N THR A 19 6.91 13.77 17.59
CA THR A 19 5.75 13.91 16.71
C THR A 19 5.46 12.61 15.99
N ILE A 20 6.49 11.95 15.48
CA ILE A 20 6.42 10.64 14.81
C ILE A 20 6.01 9.55 15.82
N ALA A 21 6.53 9.61 17.03
CA ALA A 21 6.28 8.62 18.08
C ALA A 21 4.82 8.59 18.58
N LYS A 22 4.02 9.65 18.35
CA LYS A 22 2.58 9.66 18.68
C LYS A 22 1.74 8.72 17.79
N GLY A 23 2.29 8.29 16.68
CA GLY A 23 1.65 7.37 15.73
C GLY A 23 2.21 5.96 15.80
N ARG A 24 2.27 5.33 14.63
CA ARG A 24 2.89 4.02 14.40
C ARG A 24 4.02 4.14 13.43
N VAL A 25 5.02 3.30 13.61
CA VAL A 25 6.18 3.23 12.73
C VAL A 25 6.32 1.80 12.23
N TYR A 26 6.33 1.67 10.93
CA TYR A 26 6.47 0.38 10.25
C TYR A 26 7.76 0.35 9.43
N LEU A 27 8.40 -0.79 9.40
CA LEU A 27 9.48 -1.10 8.49
C LEU A 27 8.91 -1.97 7.36
N LYS A 28 8.79 -1.38 6.15
CA LYS A 28 8.19 -2.02 4.99
C LYS A 28 9.26 -2.43 3.99
N PHE A 29 9.24 -3.70 3.62
CA PHE A 29 10.10 -4.29 2.60
C PHE A 29 9.27 -4.60 1.35
N ASP A 30 9.70 -4.09 0.21
CA ASP A 30 9.10 -4.45 -1.08
C ASP A 30 9.68 -5.75 -1.64
N GLY A 31 10.86 -6.17 -1.18
CA GLY A 31 11.45 -7.46 -1.50
C GLY A 31 12.86 -7.65 -0.94
N SER A 32 13.08 -8.82 -0.35
CA SER A 32 14.37 -9.26 0.18
C SER A 32 14.50 -10.78 0.03
N TYR A 33 15.58 -11.27 -0.60
CA TYR A 33 15.78 -12.67 -0.87
C TYR A 33 16.93 -13.24 -0.02
N MET A 34 16.65 -14.15 0.89
CA MET A 34 15.45 -14.68 1.51
C MET A 34 15.69 -14.91 3.00
N GLU A 35 14.76 -15.58 3.70
CA GLU A 35 14.85 -15.81 5.16
C GLU A 35 15.33 -14.54 5.88
N THR A 36 14.61 -13.42 5.67
CA THR A 36 15.01 -12.11 6.15
C THR A 36 14.62 -11.95 7.61
N GLU A 37 15.61 -11.89 8.48
CA GLU A 37 15.46 -11.63 9.92
C GLU A 37 15.76 -10.16 10.23
N VAL A 38 14.87 -9.49 10.94
CA VAL A 38 14.93 -8.06 11.21
C VAL A 38 15.08 -7.79 12.69
N PHE A 39 16.01 -6.89 13.03
CA PHE A 39 16.29 -6.46 14.40
C PHE A 39 16.17 -4.94 14.50
N VAL A 40 15.55 -4.46 15.57
CA VAL A 40 15.53 -3.03 15.94
C VAL A 40 16.06 -2.90 17.36
N ASN A 41 17.13 -2.11 17.54
CA ASN A 41 17.79 -1.90 18.83
C ASN A 41 18.14 -3.22 19.56
N GLY A 42 18.54 -4.25 18.81
CA GLY A 42 18.90 -5.56 19.32
C GLY A 42 17.72 -6.53 19.52
N HIS A 43 16.47 -6.09 19.37
CA HIS A 43 15.27 -6.93 19.47
C HIS A 43 14.91 -7.54 18.13
N SER A 44 14.84 -8.88 18.05
CA SER A 44 14.35 -9.58 16.86
C SER A 44 12.85 -9.36 16.68
N LEU A 45 12.46 -9.03 15.46
CA LEU A 45 11.05 -8.88 15.03
C LEU A 45 10.51 -10.17 14.40
N GLY A 46 11.39 -11.15 14.18
CA GLY A 46 11.08 -12.40 13.50
C GLY A 46 11.69 -12.51 12.12
N VAL A 47 11.34 -13.57 11.42
CA VAL A 47 11.87 -13.94 10.11
C VAL A 47 10.75 -13.95 9.07
N HIS A 48 10.97 -13.26 7.94
CA HIS A 48 10.15 -13.42 6.74
C HIS A 48 10.83 -14.42 5.80
N PRO A 49 10.23 -15.60 5.56
CA PRO A 49 10.90 -16.69 4.84
C PRO A 49 10.92 -16.51 3.31
N ASN A 50 9.87 -15.88 2.74
CA ASN A 50 9.69 -15.78 1.29
C ASN A 50 10.56 -14.68 0.68
N GLY A 51 11.20 -14.95 -0.46
CA GLY A 51 12.09 -13.99 -1.13
C GLY A 51 11.41 -13.04 -2.10
N TYR A 52 10.11 -13.22 -2.44
CA TYR A 52 9.45 -12.49 -3.53
C TYR A 52 8.24 -11.66 -3.08
N THR A 53 7.74 -11.88 -1.87
CA THR A 53 6.61 -11.12 -1.34
C THR A 53 7.08 -9.92 -0.51
N SER A 54 6.31 -8.82 -0.57
CA SER A 54 6.47 -7.70 0.35
C SER A 54 6.01 -8.08 1.75
N PHE A 55 6.61 -7.44 2.77
CA PHE A 55 6.24 -7.66 4.17
C PHE A 55 6.51 -6.40 5.00
N THR A 56 5.85 -6.34 6.16
CA THR A 56 5.88 -5.16 7.04
C THR A 56 6.01 -5.61 8.50
N PHE A 57 6.86 -4.93 9.27
CA PHE A 57 6.97 -5.10 10.72
C PHE A 57 6.57 -3.80 11.43
N ASP A 58 5.72 -3.89 12.46
CA ASP A 58 5.49 -2.78 13.39
C ASP A 58 6.69 -2.69 14.34
N VAL A 59 7.42 -1.59 14.24
CA VAL A 59 8.63 -1.34 15.04
C VAL A 59 8.40 -0.37 16.19
N THR A 60 7.21 0.17 16.32
CA THR A 60 6.85 1.28 17.23
C THR A 60 7.36 1.08 18.64
N LYS A 61 7.09 -0.09 19.25
CA LYS A 61 7.43 -0.36 20.66
C LYS A 61 8.93 -0.57 20.94
N TYR A 62 9.73 -0.70 19.88
CA TYR A 62 11.16 -0.95 19.99
C TYR A 62 12.00 0.32 19.77
N LEU A 63 11.34 1.44 19.41
CA LEU A 63 11.99 2.70 19.12
C LEU A 63 12.31 3.48 20.39
N LYS A 64 13.46 4.12 20.39
CA LYS A 64 13.91 5.11 21.36
C LYS A 64 13.66 6.50 20.76
N VAL A 65 12.74 7.25 21.37
CA VAL A 65 12.36 8.57 20.89
C VAL A 65 13.42 9.59 21.29
N GLY A 66 13.83 10.45 20.35
CA GLY A 66 14.88 11.45 20.59
C GLY A 66 16.30 10.91 20.62
N GLU A 67 16.48 9.60 20.46
CA GLU A 67 17.79 8.93 20.42
C GLU A 67 18.06 8.29 19.06
N GLU A 68 19.30 7.84 18.86
CA GLU A 68 19.67 7.02 17.72
C GLU A 68 19.11 5.61 17.87
N ASN A 69 18.45 5.13 16.81
CA ASN A 69 17.95 3.78 16.68
C ASN A 69 18.76 3.02 15.62
N THR A 70 18.99 1.74 15.85
CA THR A 70 19.69 0.86 14.90
C THR A 70 18.72 -0.19 14.35
N ILE A 71 18.68 -0.30 13.02
CA ILE A 71 18.12 -1.45 12.31
C ILE A 71 19.27 -2.36 11.90
N ALA A 72 19.17 -3.66 12.17
CA ALA A 72 20.03 -4.68 11.60
C ALA A 72 19.15 -5.72 10.88
N ILE A 73 19.57 -6.14 9.69
CA ILE A 73 18.84 -7.08 8.85
C ILE A 73 19.79 -8.18 8.43
N LYS A 74 19.42 -9.42 8.72
CA LYS A 74 20.12 -10.61 8.28
C LYS A 74 19.32 -11.24 7.15
N VAL A 75 19.96 -11.44 6.02
CA VAL A 75 19.38 -12.12 4.86
C VAL A 75 20.16 -13.41 4.63
N THR A 76 19.45 -14.53 4.59
CA THR A 76 20.04 -15.86 4.45
C THR A 76 19.59 -16.48 3.13
N ASN A 77 20.52 -16.64 2.18
CA ASN A 77 20.28 -17.39 0.94
C ASN A 77 21.14 -18.64 0.93
N LYS A 78 20.59 -19.76 1.42
CA LYS A 78 21.28 -21.07 1.37
C LYS A 78 21.32 -21.60 -0.05
N ILE A 79 22.49 -22.08 -0.48
CA ILE A 79 22.69 -22.70 -1.78
C ILE A 79 22.94 -24.20 -1.60
N PRO A 80 22.34 -25.06 -2.45
CA PRO A 80 21.35 -24.78 -3.51
C PRO A 80 19.96 -24.52 -2.90
N SER A 81 19.29 -23.43 -3.31
CA SER A 81 17.97 -23.05 -2.77
C SER A 81 16.83 -23.27 -3.76
N SER A 82 17.10 -23.32 -5.05
CA SER A 82 16.11 -23.56 -6.10
C SER A 82 16.78 -24.01 -7.40
N ARG A 83 15.98 -24.41 -8.39
CA ARG A 83 16.41 -24.66 -9.78
C ARG A 83 16.77 -23.36 -10.53
N TRP A 84 16.73 -22.23 -9.86
CA TRP A 84 16.71 -20.90 -10.42
C TRP A 84 17.89 -20.07 -9.92
N TYR A 85 18.37 -19.15 -10.73
CA TYR A 85 19.39 -18.19 -10.31
C TYR A 85 18.74 -17.07 -9.49
N SER A 86 18.68 -17.23 -8.17
CA SER A 86 18.15 -16.22 -7.26
C SER A 86 19.26 -15.26 -6.82
N GLY A 87 19.01 -13.97 -6.96
CA GLY A 87 19.88 -12.95 -6.35
C GLY A 87 19.70 -12.98 -4.84
N SER A 88 20.73 -12.58 -4.08
CA SER A 88 20.69 -12.48 -2.63
C SER A 88 20.58 -11.04 -2.18
N GLY A 89 19.94 -10.80 -1.04
CA GLY A 89 19.92 -9.51 -0.39
C GLY A 89 18.62 -8.73 -0.54
N ILE A 90 18.64 -7.47 -0.11
CA ILE A 90 17.52 -6.53 -0.26
C ILE A 90 17.59 -5.98 -1.68
N TYR A 91 16.69 -6.44 -2.56
CA TYR A 91 16.69 -6.11 -3.99
C TYR A 91 15.63 -5.09 -4.40
N ARG A 92 14.76 -4.71 -3.47
CA ARG A 92 13.74 -3.67 -3.63
C ARG A 92 13.79 -2.69 -2.47
N SER A 93 12.92 -1.68 -2.49
CA SER A 93 12.87 -0.62 -1.50
C SER A 93 12.64 -1.15 -0.09
N LEU A 94 13.34 -0.53 0.87
CA LEU A 94 13.11 -0.64 2.29
C LEU A 94 12.76 0.75 2.83
N GLN A 95 11.59 0.87 3.46
CA GLN A 95 11.03 2.14 3.86
C GLN A 95 10.65 2.13 5.35
N LEU A 96 10.86 3.27 6.04
CA LEU A 96 10.18 3.57 7.28
C LEU A 96 8.89 4.31 6.95
N VAL A 97 7.76 3.71 7.33
CA VAL A 97 6.43 4.26 7.10
C VAL A 97 5.87 4.75 8.43
N PHE A 98 5.49 6.03 8.47
CA PHE A 98 4.90 6.67 9.65
C PHE A 98 3.42 6.87 9.42
N THR A 99 2.60 6.45 10.38
CA THR A 99 1.14 6.63 10.33
C THR A 99 0.61 7.20 11.63
N PRO A 100 -0.56 7.87 11.63
CA PRO A 100 -1.31 8.10 12.86
C PRO A 100 -1.64 6.78 13.56
N ALA A 101 -2.01 6.83 14.83
CA ALA A 101 -2.43 5.64 15.57
C ALA A 101 -3.74 5.04 15.04
N VAL A 102 -4.62 5.87 14.46
CA VAL A 102 -5.76 5.45 13.63
C VAL A 102 -5.39 5.74 12.18
N HIS A 103 -5.29 4.74 11.33
CA HIS A 103 -4.75 4.88 9.99
C HIS A 103 -5.38 3.94 8.97
N LEU A 104 -5.19 4.26 7.69
CA LEU A 104 -5.49 3.37 6.57
C LEU A 104 -4.52 2.20 6.62
N ALA A 105 -5.04 0.98 6.63
CA ALA A 105 -4.23 -0.23 6.71
C ALA A 105 -3.31 -0.39 5.49
N ASP A 106 -2.12 -0.95 5.69
CA ASP A 106 -1.23 -1.27 4.58
C ASP A 106 -1.93 -2.21 3.59
N ASN A 107 -1.85 -1.89 2.30
CA ASN A 107 -2.57 -2.57 1.22
C ASN A 107 -4.11 -2.66 1.46
N GLY A 108 -4.67 -1.77 2.29
CA GLY A 108 -6.06 -1.79 2.69
C GLY A 108 -7.02 -1.06 1.75
N ILE A 109 -6.52 -0.38 0.71
CA ILE A 109 -7.34 0.37 -0.25
C ILE A 109 -7.48 -0.44 -1.52
N VAL A 110 -8.73 -0.77 -1.89
CA VAL A 110 -9.06 -1.54 -3.09
C VAL A 110 -10.08 -0.77 -3.91
N MET A 111 -9.77 -0.50 -5.18
CA MET A 111 -10.68 0.09 -6.16
C MET A 111 -11.18 -0.99 -7.13
N LYS A 112 -12.48 -0.98 -7.43
CA LYS A 112 -13.12 -1.83 -8.43
C LYS A 112 -14.03 -1.00 -9.32
N THR A 113 -14.16 -1.43 -10.57
CA THR A 113 -15.02 -0.81 -11.59
C THR A 113 -15.89 -1.89 -12.24
N PRO A 114 -16.96 -2.35 -11.55
CA PRO A 114 -17.66 -3.59 -11.90
C PRO A 114 -18.39 -3.54 -13.24
N ASP A 115 -18.79 -2.36 -13.69
CA ASP A 115 -19.56 -2.15 -14.92
C ASP A 115 -18.76 -1.54 -16.08
N LEU A 116 -17.43 -1.40 -15.92
CA LEU A 116 -16.59 -0.70 -16.89
C LEU A 116 -16.66 -1.29 -18.30
N SER A 117 -16.73 -2.62 -18.44
CA SER A 117 -16.82 -3.29 -19.73
C SER A 117 -18.08 -2.91 -20.51
N GLN A 118 -19.15 -2.52 -19.82
CA GLN A 118 -20.44 -2.15 -20.41
C GLN A 118 -20.51 -0.63 -20.63
N THR A 119 -19.96 0.15 -19.73
CA THR A 119 -20.10 1.60 -19.71
C THR A 119 -19.01 2.34 -20.47
N ALA A 120 -17.82 1.76 -20.62
CA ALA A 120 -16.72 2.38 -21.35
C ALA A 120 -17.07 2.70 -22.81
N GLN A 121 -17.80 1.81 -23.49
CA GLN A 121 -18.22 2.00 -24.87
C GLN A 121 -19.49 2.84 -25.01
N SER A 122 -20.43 2.72 -24.06
CA SER A 122 -21.70 3.48 -24.10
C SER A 122 -21.53 4.95 -23.77
N GLY A 123 -20.41 5.34 -23.14
CA GLY A 123 -20.18 6.71 -22.69
C GLY A 123 -21.06 7.15 -21.51
N THR A 124 -21.78 6.22 -20.91
CA THR A 124 -22.43 6.42 -19.61
C THR A 124 -21.40 6.38 -18.50
N GLY A 125 -21.71 6.91 -17.32
CA GLY A 125 -20.77 6.90 -16.19
C GLY A 125 -20.49 5.47 -15.70
N SER A 126 -19.20 5.17 -15.44
CA SER A 126 -18.79 3.90 -14.81
C SER A 126 -18.80 4.02 -13.30
N GLN A 127 -19.27 2.98 -12.61
CA GLN A 127 -19.26 2.93 -11.16
C GLN A 127 -17.85 2.65 -10.64
N VAL A 128 -17.42 3.40 -9.64
CA VAL A 128 -16.18 3.19 -8.91
C VAL A 128 -16.52 2.80 -7.48
N HIS A 129 -16.12 1.60 -7.09
CA HIS A 129 -16.29 1.10 -5.74
C HIS A 129 -14.91 1.10 -5.05
N VAL A 130 -14.80 1.79 -3.93
CA VAL A 130 -13.58 1.83 -3.12
C VAL A 130 -13.87 1.23 -1.76
N THR A 131 -13.06 0.25 -1.36
CA THR A 131 -13.02 -0.25 0.02
C THR A 131 -11.74 0.23 0.65
N ALA A 132 -11.83 1.01 1.73
CA ALA A 132 -10.68 1.46 2.52
C ALA A 132 -10.75 0.82 3.91
N LYS A 133 -9.77 -0.02 4.25
CA LYS A 133 -9.67 -0.60 5.59
C LYS A 133 -8.97 0.37 6.52
N VAL A 134 -9.60 0.68 7.64
CA VAL A 134 -9.06 1.54 8.70
C VAL A 134 -8.71 0.69 9.89
N TYR A 135 -7.49 0.85 10.41
CA TYR A 135 -7.00 0.17 11.59
C TYR A 135 -6.84 1.16 12.75
N ASN A 136 -7.42 0.83 13.89
CA ASN A 136 -7.31 1.64 15.11
C ASN A 136 -6.35 0.98 16.11
N GLN A 137 -5.18 1.58 16.29
CA GLN A 137 -4.16 1.17 17.27
C GLN A 137 -3.91 2.25 18.33
N SER A 138 -4.90 3.12 18.59
CA SER A 138 -4.75 4.25 19.51
C SER A 138 -4.94 3.92 20.99
N GLY A 139 -5.41 2.71 21.31
CA GLY A 139 -5.78 2.33 22.69
C GLY A 139 -7.22 2.65 23.07
N ASN A 140 -7.91 3.55 22.37
CA ASN A 140 -9.29 3.95 22.60
C ASN A 140 -10.16 3.73 21.36
N ALA A 141 -11.48 3.64 21.52
CA ALA A 141 -12.39 3.67 20.39
C ALA A 141 -12.32 5.03 19.68
N SER A 142 -12.50 5.02 18.36
CA SER A 142 -12.43 6.23 17.54
C SER A 142 -13.55 6.25 16.53
N GLN A 143 -14.13 7.41 16.28
CA GLN A 143 -15.06 7.62 15.18
C GLN A 143 -14.33 8.24 14.00
N ILE A 144 -14.47 7.62 12.83
CA ILE A 144 -13.77 8.01 11.61
C ILE A 144 -14.73 8.23 10.45
N ARG A 145 -14.24 8.93 9.44
CA ARG A 145 -14.87 9.04 8.12
C ARG A 145 -13.80 8.94 7.05
N VAL A 146 -14.18 8.50 5.86
CA VAL A 146 -13.29 8.36 4.72
C VAL A 146 -13.87 9.08 3.51
N LYS A 147 -13.00 9.70 2.72
CA LYS A 147 -13.33 10.27 1.41
C LYS A 147 -12.33 9.76 0.37
N SER A 148 -12.84 9.41 -0.82
CA SER A 148 -12.01 9.02 -1.95
C SER A 148 -12.17 10.01 -3.09
N ILE A 149 -11.04 10.45 -3.66
CA ILE A 149 -10.98 11.43 -4.74
C ILE A 149 -10.10 10.86 -5.84
N LEU A 150 -10.58 10.89 -7.06
CA LEU A 150 -9.83 10.44 -8.23
C LEU A 150 -9.32 11.64 -9.01
N TYR A 151 -8.00 11.69 -9.23
CA TYR A 151 -7.33 12.70 -10.03
C TYR A 151 -6.73 12.07 -11.28
N GLU A 152 -6.70 12.80 -12.38
CA GLU A 152 -5.83 12.45 -13.50
C GLU A 152 -4.37 12.50 -13.00
N ARG A 153 -3.54 11.57 -13.49
CA ARG A 153 -2.10 11.61 -13.23
C ARG A 153 -1.40 12.31 -14.39
N LYS A 154 -0.61 13.33 -14.09
CA LYS A 154 0.25 13.99 -15.10
C LYS A 154 1.48 13.15 -15.42
N GLU A 155 2.14 13.44 -16.52
CA GLU A 155 3.35 12.73 -16.95
C GLU A 155 4.49 12.79 -15.92
N ASP A 156 4.62 13.92 -15.22
CA ASP A 156 5.59 14.12 -14.13
C ASP A 156 5.23 13.40 -12.83
N GLY A 157 4.12 12.67 -12.81
CA GLY A 157 3.60 11.95 -11.63
C GLY A 157 2.76 12.79 -10.68
N SER A 158 2.64 14.10 -10.90
CA SER A 158 1.83 14.98 -10.04
C SER A 158 0.33 14.83 -10.32
N LEU A 159 -0.49 15.33 -9.39
CA LEU A 159 -1.94 15.35 -9.53
C LEU A 159 -2.37 16.32 -10.64
N GLY A 160 -3.23 15.83 -11.51
CA GLY A 160 -3.92 16.62 -12.54
C GLY A 160 -5.28 17.12 -12.06
N GLN A 161 -6.24 17.21 -12.99
CA GLN A 161 -7.60 17.59 -12.68
C GLN A 161 -8.29 16.51 -11.83
N LYS A 162 -9.18 16.95 -10.94
CA LYS A 162 -10.11 16.06 -10.24
C LYS A 162 -11.10 15.48 -11.27
N ALA A 163 -11.09 14.16 -11.41
CA ALA A 163 -11.96 13.44 -12.34
C ALA A 163 -13.28 13.01 -11.71
N ALA A 164 -13.24 12.58 -10.43
CA ALA A 164 -14.42 12.16 -9.68
C ALA A 164 -14.11 12.15 -8.18
N GLU A 165 -15.15 12.10 -7.34
CA GLU A 165 -14.98 11.92 -5.90
C GLU A 165 -16.22 11.28 -5.27
N SER A 166 -16.01 10.61 -4.12
CA SER A 166 -17.10 10.17 -3.26
C SER A 166 -17.60 11.31 -2.37
N GLU A 167 -18.80 11.16 -1.85
CA GLU A 167 -19.18 11.88 -0.63
C GLU A 167 -18.30 11.43 0.54
N LEU A 168 -18.23 12.28 1.58
CA LEU A 168 -17.61 11.87 2.85
C LEU A 168 -18.48 10.77 3.47
N SER A 169 -17.87 9.64 3.87
CA SER A 169 -18.62 8.51 4.43
C SER A 169 -19.44 8.92 5.64
N GLN A 170 -20.47 8.14 5.97
CA GLN A 170 -21.07 8.23 7.30
C GLN A 170 -20.02 7.94 8.38
N PRO A 171 -20.21 8.44 9.60
CA PRO A 171 -19.34 8.10 10.72
C PRO A 171 -19.30 6.59 10.95
N VAL A 172 -18.10 6.05 11.19
CA VAL A 172 -17.87 4.65 11.51
C VAL A 172 -17.10 4.57 12.81
N ASP A 173 -17.60 3.81 13.78
CA ASP A 173 -16.92 3.59 15.05
C ASP A 173 -15.96 2.39 14.89
N VAL A 174 -14.71 2.60 15.33
CA VAL A 174 -13.64 1.59 15.25
C VAL A 174 -13.07 1.40 16.65
N LYS A 175 -13.23 0.20 17.22
CA LYS A 175 -12.68 -0.12 18.54
C LYS A 175 -11.15 -0.21 18.48
N SER A 176 -10.51 -0.04 19.64
CA SER A 176 -9.07 -0.27 19.75
C SER A 176 -8.71 -1.70 19.36
N GLY A 177 -7.67 -1.85 18.52
CA GLY A 177 -7.23 -3.12 17.96
C GLY A 177 -8.08 -3.65 16.80
N GLU A 178 -9.15 -2.95 16.42
CA GLU A 178 -10.06 -3.37 15.35
C GLU A 178 -9.62 -2.80 14.00
N GLN A 179 -9.87 -3.57 12.96
CA GLN A 179 -9.74 -3.15 11.56
C GLN A 179 -11.10 -3.26 10.87
N VAL A 180 -11.61 -2.15 10.34
CA VAL A 180 -12.92 -2.09 9.69
C VAL A 180 -12.82 -1.65 8.24
N PRO A 181 -13.62 -2.20 7.30
CA PRO A 181 -13.74 -1.70 5.96
C PRO A 181 -14.73 -0.52 5.90
N VAL A 182 -14.36 0.55 5.21
CA VAL A 182 -15.26 1.63 4.84
C VAL A 182 -15.46 1.59 3.33
N ASN A 183 -16.68 1.39 2.90
CA ASN A 183 -17.03 1.28 1.48
C ASN A 183 -17.55 2.62 0.96
N GLN A 184 -17.12 2.99 -0.23
CA GLN A 184 -17.51 4.20 -0.92
C GLN A 184 -17.86 3.89 -2.38
N GLN A 185 -18.77 4.66 -2.95
CA GLN A 185 -19.19 4.55 -4.33
C GLN A 185 -19.32 5.93 -4.94
N PHE A 186 -18.89 6.06 -6.18
CA PHE A 186 -19.06 7.25 -7.00
C PHE A 186 -18.96 6.88 -8.48
N SER A 187 -19.24 7.79 -9.38
CA SER A 187 -19.20 7.54 -10.82
C SER A 187 -18.13 8.39 -11.49
N ILE A 188 -17.52 7.86 -12.54
CA ILE A 188 -16.66 8.60 -13.46
C ILE A 188 -17.23 8.54 -14.88
N VAL A 189 -17.29 9.68 -15.56
CA VAL A 189 -17.79 9.76 -16.93
C VAL A 189 -16.63 9.64 -17.91
N LYS A 190 -16.73 8.68 -18.84
CA LYS A 190 -15.74 8.44 -19.92
C LYS A 190 -14.29 8.38 -19.41
N PRO A 191 -13.95 7.47 -18.49
CA PRO A 191 -12.57 7.33 -18.07
C PRO A 191 -11.67 6.96 -19.26
N LYS A 192 -10.49 7.57 -19.31
CA LYS A 192 -9.45 7.17 -20.26
C LYS A 192 -8.94 5.79 -19.87
N LEU A 193 -9.07 4.82 -20.78
CA LEU A 193 -8.65 3.45 -20.51
C LEU A 193 -7.13 3.32 -20.61
N TRP A 194 -6.58 2.50 -19.71
CA TRP A 194 -5.19 2.10 -19.75
C TRP A 194 -4.97 0.97 -20.75
N SER A 195 -3.96 1.09 -21.60
CA SER A 195 -3.44 0.01 -22.44
C SER A 195 -1.92 0.10 -22.50
N PRO A 196 -1.20 -0.93 -23.00
CA PRO A 196 0.24 -0.84 -23.23
C PRO A 196 0.64 0.30 -24.16
N ASP A 197 -0.17 0.60 -25.18
CA ASP A 197 0.07 1.68 -26.15
C ASP A 197 -0.33 3.06 -25.60
N ASN A 198 -1.26 3.08 -24.65
CA ASN A 198 -1.72 4.30 -23.98
C ASN A 198 -1.85 4.08 -22.47
N PRO A 199 -0.75 4.14 -21.72
CA PRO A 199 -0.69 3.78 -20.30
C PRO A 199 -1.24 4.90 -19.41
N THR A 200 -2.46 5.37 -19.68
CA THR A 200 -3.12 6.42 -18.90
C THR A 200 -3.39 5.97 -17.47
N LEU A 201 -2.90 6.74 -16.51
CA LEU A 201 -3.09 6.49 -15.10
C LEU A 201 -3.87 7.62 -14.42
N TYR A 202 -4.46 7.28 -13.32
CA TYR A 202 -5.11 8.15 -12.35
C TYR A 202 -4.46 7.97 -10.99
N VAL A 203 -4.70 8.92 -10.09
CA VAL A 203 -4.33 8.80 -8.68
C VAL A 203 -5.61 8.75 -7.86
N LEU A 204 -5.84 7.64 -7.18
CA LEU A 204 -6.88 7.52 -6.16
C LEU A 204 -6.31 8.06 -4.84
N ARG A 205 -6.78 9.22 -4.42
CA ARG A 205 -6.49 9.79 -3.11
C ARG A 205 -7.55 9.36 -2.11
N THR A 206 -7.14 8.69 -1.05
CA THR A 206 -8.01 8.33 0.06
C THR A 206 -7.64 9.15 1.28
N GLU A 207 -8.58 9.90 1.80
CA GLU A 207 -8.45 10.76 2.96
C GLU A 207 -9.18 10.15 4.16
N LEU A 208 -8.48 10.06 5.30
CA LEU A 208 -9.03 9.60 6.57
C LEU A 208 -9.22 10.79 7.51
N TYR A 209 -10.42 10.88 8.06
CA TYR A 209 -10.82 11.91 9.02
C TYR A 209 -11.15 11.30 10.38
N GLN A 210 -10.72 11.97 11.46
CA GLN A 210 -11.06 11.66 12.83
C GLN A 210 -11.49 12.95 13.54
N ASN A 211 -12.63 12.93 14.21
CA ASN A 211 -13.19 14.14 14.89
C ASN A 211 -13.28 15.38 13.97
N GLY A 212 -13.64 15.17 12.69
CA GLY A 212 -13.76 16.24 11.70
C GLY A 212 -12.43 16.75 11.12
N GLN A 213 -11.28 16.29 11.61
CA GLN A 213 -9.96 16.66 11.10
C GLN A 213 -9.39 15.57 10.20
N LYS A 214 -8.80 15.97 9.09
CA LYS A 214 -8.06 15.06 8.22
C LYS A 214 -6.74 14.67 8.89
N ILE A 215 -6.57 13.37 9.18
CA ILE A 215 -5.41 12.83 9.89
C ILE A 215 -4.45 12.06 8.98
N GLN A 216 -4.92 11.59 7.82
CA GLN A 216 -4.08 10.87 6.86
C GLN A 216 -4.58 11.07 5.43
N THR A 217 -3.65 11.05 4.49
CA THR A 217 -3.90 10.99 3.06
C THR A 217 -3.00 9.91 2.47
N VAL A 218 -3.58 9.03 1.65
CA VAL A 218 -2.84 8.00 0.90
C VAL A 218 -3.20 8.14 -0.58
N ASP A 219 -2.18 8.27 -1.41
CA ASP A 219 -2.28 8.33 -2.86
C ASP A 219 -1.86 6.98 -3.45
N GLN A 220 -2.67 6.46 -4.36
CA GLN A 220 -2.43 5.19 -5.03
C GLN A 220 -2.64 5.36 -6.53
N GLU A 221 -1.64 5.01 -7.34
CA GLU A 221 -1.80 4.97 -8.79
C GLU A 221 -2.77 3.86 -9.19
N THR A 222 -3.65 4.15 -10.13
CA THR A 222 -4.65 3.22 -10.65
C THR A 222 -4.92 3.48 -12.13
N GLY A 223 -5.52 2.52 -12.81
CA GLY A 223 -5.93 2.66 -14.21
C GLY A 223 -7.26 1.97 -14.46
N PHE A 224 -8.00 2.48 -15.44
CA PHE A 224 -9.25 1.89 -15.88
C PHE A 224 -8.97 0.92 -17.01
N ARG A 225 -9.26 -0.35 -16.80
CA ARG A 225 -9.17 -1.40 -17.82
C ARG A 225 -10.11 -2.54 -17.47
N TYR A 226 -10.55 -3.23 -18.48
CA TYR A 226 -11.27 -4.49 -18.31
C TYR A 226 -10.69 -5.57 -19.22
N THR A 227 -10.82 -6.81 -18.81
CA THR A 227 -10.32 -7.95 -19.54
C THR A 227 -11.43 -8.97 -19.72
N SER A 228 -11.40 -9.69 -20.83
CA SER A 228 -12.27 -10.83 -21.05
C SER A 228 -11.47 -12.00 -21.60
N PHE A 229 -11.99 -13.21 -21.36
CA PHE A 229 -11.46 -14.45 -21.91
C PHE A 229 -12.60 -15.17 -22.61
N ASN A 230 -12.38 -15.53 -23.86
CA ASN A 230 -13.33 -16.26 -24.66
C ASN A 230 -12.63 -17.48 -25.28
N SER A 231 -13.33 -18.64 -25.34
CA SER A 231 -12.76 -19.86 -25.88
C SER A 231 -12.42 -19.78 -27.37
N GLU A 232 -13.08 -18.90 -28.12
CA GLU A 232 -12.89 -18.75 -29.56
C GLU A 232 -11.89 -17.65 -29.92
N THR A 233 -11.95 -16.51 -29.20
CA THR A 233 -11.14 -15.31 -29.49
C THR A 233 -9.97 -15.10 -28.53
N GLY A 234 -9.89 -15.87 -27.45
CA GLY A 234 -8.82 -15.79 -26.46
C GLY A 234 -8.95 -14.62 -25.48
N PHE A 235 -7.82 -14.04 -25.14
CA PHE A 235 -7.72 -12.88 -24.23
C PHE A 235 -8.00 -11.58 -24.98
N SER A 236 -8.77 -10.71 -24.36
CA SER A 236 -9.03 -9.34 -24.83
C SER A 236 -8.82 -8.34 -23.70
N LEU A 237 -8.23 -7.21 -24.04
CA LEU A 237 -8.05 -6.04 -23.18
C LEU A 237 -8.85 -4.87 -23.76
N ASN A 238 -9.80 -4.35 -22.97
CA ASN A 238 -10.69 -3.25 -23.36
C ASN A 238 -11.60 -3.55 -24.57
N GLY A 239 -11.87 -4.83 -24.83
CA GLY A 239 -12.68 -5.33 -25.93
C GLY A 239 -11.82 -5.76 -27.15
#